data_79787ad4c441a57f56bdbc395f547c80
#
_entry.id   79787ad4c441a57f56bdbc395f547c80
#
_cell.length_a   1.000
_cell.length_b   1.000
_cell.length_c   1.000
_cell.angle_alpha   90.00
_cell.angle_beta   90.00
_cell.angle_gamma   90.00
#
_symmetry.space_group_name_H-M   'P 1'
#
loop_
_entity.id
_entity.type
_entity.pdbx_description
1 polymer ?
#
loop_
_entity_poly.entity_id
_entity_poly.type
_entity_poly.pdbx_seq_one_letter_code
_entity_poly.pdbx_strand_id
1 'polypeptide(L)'
;MKIDEFLKNPVGKGAIIPGRDNILMNLDYRLEVLQKHKEITMNIYTTETDAYYHLIIPSENKERDCSYDIIIKFKQTEKSDKFDQSYRQYQIEFFSNCPSFTYGYAYVANINGYLIKELADRYEPAVLKYPPVSKNPGLTFGYEKSIYFACKYIMADKKVLSKSYVDTYGQKLTPAILKSIRHMNVIEEEYKRADKVRRAEKRANKVKVDKKTKERKSEVLSQYKDGVKQNVNTVKKTKPIKSNKKIQPIKKKKWPVCKKVIFQLYII
;
A
#
# COMPACT_ATOMS: atom_id res chain seq x y z
N MET A 1 -22.89 9.60 -8.90
CA MET A 1 -22.67 9.29 -7.45
C MET A 1 -21.99 10.50 -6.82
N LYS A 2 -22.41 10.90 -5.63
CA LYS A 2 -21.78 12.00 -4.85
C LYS A 2 -20.72 11.43 -3.91
N ILE A 3 -19.79 12.29 -3.44
CA ILE A 3 -18.70 11.85 -2.55
C ILE A 3 -19.20 11.21 -1.24
N ASP A 4 -20.27 11.76 -0.66
CA ASP A 4 -20.87 11.18 0.55
C ASP A 4 -21.51 9.82 0.33
N GLU A 5 -22.12 9.62 -0.83
CA GLU A 5 -22.70 8.34 -1.22
C GLU A 5 -21.60 7.30 -1.40
N PHE A 6 -20.50 7.68 -2.04
CA PHE A 6 -19.33 6.82 -2.21
C PHE A 6 -18.74 6.40 -0.85
N LEU A 7 -18.52 7.35 0.06
CA LEU A 7 -17.96 7.03 1.38
C LEU A 7 -18.87 6.19 2.26
N LYS A 8 -20.20 6.35 2.14
CA LYS A 8 -21.17 5.53 2.85
C LYS A 8 -21.28 4.11 2.28
N ASN A 9 -21.19 4.00 0.97
CA ASN A 9 -21.29 2.72 0.29
C ASN A 9 -20.35 2.68 -0.94
N PRO A 10 -19.05 2.49 -0.72
CA PRO A 10 -18.08 2.49 -1.79
C PRO A 10 -18.26 1.35 -2.82
N VAL A 11 -19.16 0.42 -2.54
CA VAL A 11 -19.45 -0.73 -3.42
C VAL A 11 -20.61 -0.49 -4.38
N GLY A 12 -21.35 0.58 -4.18
CA GLY A 12 -22.57 0.87 -4.93
C GLY A 12 -23.83 0.45 -4.21
N LYS A 13 -24.99 0.89 -4.73
CA LYS A 13 -26.30 0.63 -4.12
C LYS A 13 -26.60 -0.87 -4.05
N GLY A 14 -26.97 -1.34 -2.87
CA GLY A 14 -27.52 -2.70 -2.66
C GLY A 14 -26.49 -3.82 -2.53
N ALA A 15 -25.19 -3.57 -2.71
CA ALA A 15 -24.20 -4.60 -2.50
C ALA A 15 -23.94 -4.81 -0.99
N ILE A 16 -24.13 -6.05 -0.55
CA ILE A 16 -23.79 -6.47 0.82
C ILE A 16 -22.42 -7.18 0.73
N ILE A 17 -21.41 -6.60 1.41
CA ILE A 17 -20.08 -7.22 1.50
C ILE A 17 -19.87 -7.69 2.94
N PRO A 18 -19.68 -9.00 3.15
CA PRO A 18 -19.32 -9.52 4.46
C PRO A 18 -18.05 -8.85 5.01
N GLY A 19 -18.06 -8.42 6.27
CA GLY A 19 -16.91 -7.77 6.89
C GLY A 19 -16.63 -6.32 6.45
N ARG A 20 -17.57 -5.66 5.77
CA ARG A 20 -17.47 -4.27 5.30
C ARG A 20 -16.91 -3.31 6.35
N ASP A 21 -17.45 -3.34 7.55
CA ASP A 21 -17.09 -2.39 8.60
C ASP A 21 -15.64 -2.59 9.06
N ASN A 22 -15.16 -3.82 9.11
CA ASN A 22 -13.77 -4.13 9.41
C ASN A 22 -12.82 -3.64 8.31
N ILE A 23 -13.23 -3.74 7.04
CA ILE A 23 -12.46 -3.22 5.90
C ILE A 23 -12.36 -1.70 5.99
N LEU A 24 -13.47 -1.01 6.21
CA LEU A 24 -13.51 0.45 6.33
C LEU A 24 -12.67 0.94 7.51
N MET A 25 -12.80 0.30 8.67
CA MET A 25 -12.02 0.64 9.86
C MET A 25 -10.51 0.48 9.61
N ASN A 26 -10.10 -0.56 8.91
CA ASN A 26 -8.69 -0.77 8.54
C ASN A 26 -8.20 0.32 7.55
N LEU A 27 -9.03 0.70 6.59
CA LEU A 27 -8.72 1.79 5.66
C LEU A 27 -8.59 3.13 6.38
N ASP A 28 -9.50 3.43 7.32
CA ASP A 28 -9.44 4.66 8.13
C ASP A 28 -8.17 4.73 8.98
N TYR A 29 -7.78 3.64 9.64
CA TYR A 29 -6.51 3.56 10.37
C TYR A 29 -5.29 3.83 9.49
N ARG A 30 -5.25 3.28 8.29
CA ARG A 30 -4.16 3.52 7.34
C ARG A 30 -4.10 4.97 6.88
N LEU A 31 -5.26 5.59 6.67
CA LEU A 31 -5.34 7.01 6.33
C LEU A 31 -4.76 7.88 7.46
N GLU A 32 -5.09 7.60 8.71
CA GLU A 32 -4.52 8.32 9.86
C GLU A 32 -2.99 8.22 9.91
N VAL A 33 -2.44 7.05 9.60
CA VAL A 33 -0.98 6.85 9.53
C VAL A 33 -0.37 7.72 8.44
N LEU A 34 -0.94 7.75 7.24
CA LEU A 34 -0.47 8.59 6.14
C LEU A 34 -0.55 10.08 6.47
N GLN A 35 -1.65 10.54 7.07
CA GLN A 35 -1.83 11.94 7.46
C GLN A 35 -0.82 12.41 8.52
N LYS A 36 -0.48 11.55 9.48
CA LYS A 36 0.55 11.85 10.50
C LYS A 36 1.93 12.09 9.88
N HIS A 37 2.23 11.43 8.78
CA HIS A 37 3.51 11.60 8.07
C HIS A 37 3.53 12.81 7.13
N LYS A 38 2.41 13.55 6.96
CA LYS A 38 2.29 14.72 6.05
C LYS A 38 2.78 14.44 4.63
N GLU A 39 2.59 13.23 4.14
CA GLU A 39 3.13 12.78 2.86
C GLU A 39 2.15 12.99 1.70
N ILE A 40 0.93 13.49 1.98
CA ILE A 40 -0.10 13.70 0.95
C ILE A 40 -0.02 15.13 0.43
N THR A 41 0.20 15.27 -0.87
CA THR A 41 0.12 16.57 -1.56
C THR A 41 -1.20 16.67 -2.30
N MET A 42 -1.87 17.84 -2.24
CA MET A 42 -3.12 18.08 -2.93
C MET A 42 -3.05 19.37 -3.73
N ASN A 43 -3.37 19.30 -5.03
CA ASN A 43 -3.55 20.44 -5.92
C ASN A 43 -5.00 20.47 -6.40
N ILE A 44 -5.53 21.67 -6.63
CA ILE A 44 -6.90 21.86 -7.12
C ILE A 44 -6.84 22.54 -8.47
N TYR A 45 -7.51 21.98 -9.46
CA TYR A 45 -7.64 22.54 -10.79
C TYR A 45 -9.12 22.75 -11.14
N THR A 46 -9.41 23.76 -11.92
CA THR A 46 -10.77 24.12 -12.29
C THR A 46 -10.93 24.29 -13.78
N THR A 47 -12.11 23.95 -14.27
CA THR A 47 -12.66 24.40 -15.55
C THR A 47 -13.82 25.36 -15.28
N GLU A 48 -14.59 25.73 -16.29
CA GLU A 48 -15.79 26.56 -16.11
C GLU A 48 -16.86 25.88 -15.25
N THR A 49 -16.93 24.54 -15.28
CA THR A 49 -18.00 23.76 -14.65
C THR A 49 -17.52 22.78 -13.61
N ASP A 50 -16.29 22.31 -13.71
CA ASP A 50 -15.78 21.17 -12.95
C ASP A 50 -14.57 21.57 -12.08
N ALA A 51 -14.41 20.85 -10.96
CA ALA A 51 -13.20 20.95 -10.13
C ALA A 51 -12.50 19.60 -10.04
N TYR A 52 -11.17 19.60 -10.13
CA TYR A 52 -10.30 18.43 -10.11
C TYR A 52 -9.38 18.51 -8.88
N TYR A 53 -9.50 17.60 -7.99
CA TYR A 53 -8.64 17.45 -6.82
C TYR A 53 -7.60 16.39 -7.14
N HIS A 54 -6.39 16.83 -7.39
CA HIS A 54 -5.25 15.97 -7.69
C HIS A 54 -4.44 15.72 -6.43
N LEU A 55 -4.47 14.51 -5.92
CA LEU A 55 -3.70 14.06 -4.77
C LEU A 55 -2.53 13.20 -5.23
N ILE A 56 -1.37 13.45 -4.64
CA ILE A 56 -0.21 12.59 -4.78
C ILE A 56 -0.05 11.85 -3.45
N ILE A 57 -0.30 10.56 -3.47
CA ILE A 57 -0.31 9.71 -2.27
C ILE A 57 0.83 8.71 -2.36
N PRO A 58 1.74 8.65 -1.36
CA PRO A 58 2.82 7.67 -1.36
C PRO A 58 2.29 6.25 -1.23
N SER A 59 3.07 5.30 -1.72
CA SER A 59 2.75 3.88 -1.56
C SER A 59 2.75 3.49 -0.09
N GLU A 60 1.73 2.76 0.37
CA GLU A 60 1.70 2.19 1.73
C GLU A 60 2.89 1.28 2.02
N ASN A 61 3.41 0.65 1.00
CA ASN A 61 4.61 -0.15 1.15
C ASN A 61 5.81 0.79 1.11
N LYS A 62 6.36 1.12 2.29
CA LYS A 62 7.55 1.97 2.45
C LYS A 62 8.78 1.45 1.70
N GLU A 63 8.79 0.16 1.37
CA GLU A 63 9.85 -0.42 0.53
C GLU A 63 9.69 -0.03 -0.96
N ARG A 64 8.55 0.57 -1.32
CA ARG A 64 8.27 1.09 -2.66
C ARG A 64 8.40 2.59 -2.59
N ASP A 65 9.54 3.11 -2.97
CA ASP A 65 9.76 4.55 -3.11
C ASP A 65 9.03 5.08 -4.36
N CYS A 66 7.70 5.07 -4.30
CA CYS A 66 6.83 5.56 -5.35
C CYS A 66 5.57 6.20 -4.77
N SER A 67 4.99 7.14 -5.50
CA SER A 67 3.71 7.77 -5.20
C SER A 67 2.74 7.59 -6.35
N TYR A 68 1.45 7.69 -6.05
CA TYR A 68 0.37 7.55 -7.02
C TYR A 68 -0.36 8.88 -7.22
N ASP A 69 -0.72 9.17 -8.47
CA ASP A 69 -1.60 10.26 -8.80
C ASP A 69 -3.04 9.79 -8.70
N ILE A 70 -3.84 10.48 -7.89
CA ILE A 70 -5.25 10.20 -7.72
C ILE A 70 -6.01 11.49 -7.97
N ILE A 71 -6.99 11.43 -8.85
CA ILE A 71 -7.79 12.61 -9.19
C ILE A 71 -9.25 12.30 -8.93
N ILE A 72 -9.88 13.18 -8.17
CA ILE A 72 -11.32 13.21 -7.97
C ILE A 72 -11.85 14.43 -8.72
N LYS A 73 -12.62 14.19 -9.77
CA LYS A 73 -13.30 15.23 -10.53
C LYS A 73 -14.70 15.41 -9.99
N PHE A 74 -15.04 16.61 -9.59
CA PHE A 74 -16.39 17.02 -9.24
C PHE A 74 -17.04 17.65 -10.46
N LYS A 75 -18.02 16.95 -11.03
CA LYS A 75 -18.66 17.30 -12.29
C LYS A 75 -20.01 17.94 -12.05
N GLN A 76 -20.21 19.12 -12.57
CA GLN A 76 -21.51 19.75 -12.59
C GLN A 76 -22.43 19.05 -13.60
N THR A 77 -23.51 18.43 -13.15
CA THR A 77 -24.45 17.70 -14.00
C THR A 77 -25.66 18.52 -14.38
N GLU A 78 -26.02 19.53 -13.58
CA GLU A 78 -27.14 20.39 -13.81
C GLU A 78 -26.74 21.85 -13.53
N LYS A 79 -27.21 22.78 -14.37
CA LYS A 79 -27.14 24.20 -14.09
C LYS A 79 -28.16 24.53 -12.99
N SER A 80 -27.80 24.34 -11.74
CA SER A 80 -28.65 24.64 -10.60
C SER A 80 -27.93 25.66 -9.74
N ASP A 81 -28.53 26.82 -9.58
CA ASP A 81 -28.09 27.89 -8.68
C ASP A 81 -27.91 27.42 -7.22
N LYS A 82 -28.50 26.27 -6.89
CA LYS A 82 -28.42 25.67 -5.55
C LYS A 82 -27.07 24.97 -5.25
N PHE A 83 -26.27 24.68 -6.24
CA PHE A 83 -24.97 23.99 -6.08
C PHE A 83 -23.78 24.92 -5.95
N ASP A 84 -23.99 26.22 -6.07
CA ASP A 84 -22.92 27.21 -6.12
C ASP A 84 -22.04 27.33 -4.88
N GLN A 85 -22.44 26.73 -3.76
CA GLN A 85 -21.70 26.89 -2.51
C GLN A 85 -20.74 25.75 -2.17
N SER A 86 -20.96 24.52 -2.68
CA SER A 86 -20.13 23.37 -2.33
C SER A 86 -20.09 22.28 -3.39
N TYR A 87 -18.89 21.90 -3.79
CA TYR A 87 -18.64 20.76 -4.69
C TYR A 87 -19.08 19.40 -4.10
N ARG A 88 -19.38 19.33 -2.81
CA ARG A 88 -19.91 18.11 -2.16
C ARG A 88 -21.19 17.58 -2.82
N GLN A 89 -21.95 18.45 -3.45
CA GLN A 89 -23.22 18.09 -4.11
C GLN A 89 -23.04 17.62 -5.56
N TYR A 90 -21.84 17.78 -6.10
CA TYR A 90 -21.53 17.42 -7.49
C TYR A 90 -21.32 15.90 -7.63
N GLN A 91 -21.51 15.40 -8.82
CA GLN A 91 -21.14 14.02 -9.14
C GLN A 91 -19.62 13.88 -9.24
N ILE A 92 -19.12 12.72 -8.84
CA ILE A 92 -17.68 12.45 -8.86
C ILE A 92 -17.32 11.44 -9.92
N GLU A 93 -16.20 11.71 -10.59
CA GLU A 93 -15.47 10.80 -11.46
C GLU A 93 -14.06 10.62 -10.90
N PHE A 94 -13.40 9.53 -11.26
CA PHE A 94 -12.14 9.12 -10.65
C PHE A 94 -11.07 8.82 -11.69
N PHE A 95 -9.82 9.07 -11.30
CA PHE A 95 -8.63 8.54 -11.94
C PHE A 95 -7.64 8.12 -10.86
N SER A 96 -6.93 7.00 -11.09
CA SER A 96 -5.74 6.65 -10.30
C SER A 96 -4.82 5.78 -11.14
N ASN A 97 -3.52 6.12 -11.12
CA ASN A 97 -2.48 5.28 -11.71
C ASN A 97 -1.93 4.22 -10.74
N CYS A 98 -2.55 4.05 -9.57
CA CYS A 98 -2.24 2.97 -8.66
C CYS A 98 -2.54 1.60 -9.32
N PRO A 99 -1.61 0.64 -9.28
CA PRO A 99 -1.83 -0.68 -9.88
C PRO A 99 -3.07 -1.42 -9.36
N SER A 100 -3.47 -1.16 -8.11
CA SER A 100 -4.70 -1.74 -7.55
C SER A 100 -5.93 -1.22 -8.28
N PHE A 101 -6.02 0.10 -8.48
CA PHE A 101 -7.11 0.71 -9.23
C PHE A 101 -7.06 0.30 -10.70
N THR A 102 -5.90 0.43 -11.33
CA THR A 102 -5.71 0.12 -12.75
C THR A 102 -6.21 -1.27 -13.11
N TYR A 103 -5.70 -2.31 -12.45
CA TYR A 103 -6.01 -3.69 -12.80
C TYR A 103 -7.25 -4.28 -12.12
N GLY A 104 -7.86 -3.57 -11.19
CA GLY A 104 -9.04 -4.05 -10.49
C GLY A 104 -10.31 -3.24 -10.75
N TYR A 105 -10.17 -1.94 -10.93
CA TYR A 105 -11.32 -1.04 -10.87
C TYR A 105 -11.47 -0.10 -12.06
N ALA A 106 -10.43 0.17 -12.83
CA ALA A 106 -10.50 1.12 -13.95
C ALA A 106 -11.53 0.69 -15.02
N TYR A 107 -11.58 -0.61 -15.37
CA TYR A 107 -12.61 -1.14 -16.25
C TYR A 107 -14.01 -0.88 -15.71
N VAL A 108 -14.25 -1.20 -14.44
CA VAL A 108 -15.56 -1.04 -13.79
C VAL A 108 -15.95 0.43 -13.69
N ALA A 109 -15.00 1.31 -13.38
CA ALA A 109 -15.21 2.75 -13.39
C ALA A 109 -15.59 3.25 -14.79
N ASN A 110 -14.93 2.73 -15.83
CA ASN A 110 -15.19 3.09 -17.22
C ASN A 110 -16.60 2.70 -17.66
N ILE A 111 -17.02 1.45 -17.46
CA ILE A 111 -18.34 0.99 -17.90
C ILE A 111 -19.50 1.61 -17.12
N ASN A 112 -19.24 2.06 -15.87
CA ASN A 112 -20.25 2.74 -15.02
C ASN A 112 -20.21 4.27 -15.15
N GLY A 113 -19.37 4.84 -16.01
CA GLY A 113 -19.27 6.29 -16.20
C GLY A 113 -18.67 7.05 -15.03
N TYR A 114 -17.83 6.37 -14.22
CA TYR A 114 -17.10 6.98 -13.10
C TYR A 114 -15.63 7.24 -13.42
N LEU A 115 -15.14 6.89 -14.61
CA LEU A 115 -13.78 7.19 -15.02
C LEU A 115 -13.71 8.60 -15.62
N ILE A 116 -12.68 9.36 -15.26
CA ILE A 116 -12.36 10.64 -15.89
C ILE A 116 -11.92 10.36 -17.32
N LYS A 117 -12.77 10.67 -18.29
CA LYS A 117 -12.57 10.34 -19.71
C LYS A 117 -11.35 11.01 -20.31
N GLU A 118 -11.06 12.25 -19.88
CA GLU A 118 -9.93 13.06 -20.32
C GLU A 118 -8.56 12.45 -19.94
N LEU A 119 -8.57 11.46 -19.04
CA LEU A 119 -7.39 10.73 -18.58
C LEU A 119 -7.40 9.25 -18.97
N ALA A 120 -8.35 8.83 -19.78
CA ALA A 120 -8.44 7.42 -20.20
C ALA A 120 -7.21 6.95 -21.00
N ASP A 121 -6.55 7.87 -21.72
CA ASP A 121 -5.31 7.62 -22.46
C ASP A 121 -4.09 7.32 -21.54
N ARG A 122 -4.22 7.52 -20.22
CA ARG A 122 -3.20 7.17 -19.23
C ARG A 122 -3.18 5.68 -18.88
N TYR A 123 -4.16 4.95 -19.32
CA TYR A 123 -4.25 3.49 -19.18
C TYR A 123 -3.91 2.80 -20.50
N GLU A 124 -3.40 1.57 -20.40
CA GLU A 124 -3.33 0.72 -21.57
C GLU A 124 -4.75 0.40 -22.07
N PRO A 125 -5.00 0.44 -23.39
CA PRO A 125 -6.34 0.19 -23.93
C PRO A 125 -6.95 -1.14 -23.47
N ALA A 126 -6.13 -2.16 -23.27
CA ALA A 126 -6.56 -3.47 -22.77
C ALA A 126 -7.19 -3.40 -21.38
N VAL A 127 -6.71 -2.52 -20.49
CA VAL A 127 -7.21 -2.33 -19.13
C VAL A 127 -8.66 -1.83 -19.13
N LEU A 128 -9.01 -0.96 -20.06
CA LEU A 128 -10.36 -0.39 -20.16
C LEU A 128 -11.30 -1.25 -21.00
N LYS A 129 -10.77 -2.16 -21.81
CA LYS A 129 -11.53 -3.02 -22.73
C LYS A 129 -11.93 -4.35 -22.10
N TYR A 130 -11.07 -4.94 -21.28
CA TYR A 130 -11.28 -6.28 -20.74
C TYR A 130 -11.55 -6.25 -19.23
N PRO A 131 -12.51 -7.04 -18.74
CA PRO A 131 -12.82 -7.12 -17.32
C PRO A 131 -11.64 -7.70 -16.53
N PRO A 132 -11.42 -7.25 -15.28
CA PRO A 132 -10.40 -7.79 -14.41
C PRO A 132 -10.71 -9.25 -14.03
N VAL A 133 -9.74 -10.14 -14.16
CA VAL A 133 -9.93 -11.59 -13.92
C VAL A 133 -9.65 -11.96 -12.46
N SER A 134 -8.62 -11.38 -11.85
CA SER A 134 -8.12 -11.85 -10.56
C SER A 134 -8.40 -10.92 -9.37
N LYS A 135 -8.42 -9.59 -9.59
CA LYS A 135 -8.50 -8.62 -8.48
C LYS A 135 -9.92 -8.18 -8.12
N ASN A 136 -10.83 -8.23 -9.07
CA ASN A 136 -12.22 -7.80 -8.90
C ASN A 136 -13.13 -8.61 -9.81
N PRO A 137 -13.19 -9.94 -9.65
CA PRO A 137 -13.99 -10.81 -10.54
C PRO A 137 -15.49 -10.51 -10.43
N GLY A 138 -15.96 -9.97 -9.31
CA GLY A 138 -17.35 -9.56 -9.10
C GLY A 138 -17.72 -8.24 -9.77
N LEU A 139 -16.82 -7.57 -10.45
CA LEU A 139 -16.99 -6.27 -11.10
C LEU A 139 -17.66 -5.21 -10.22
N THR A 140 -17.34 -5.24 -8.92
CA THR A 140 -17.83 -4.24 -7.97
C THR A 140 -16.96 -2.98 -8.04
N PHE A 141 -17.58 -1.81 -7.86
CA PHE A 141 -16.86 -0.53 -7.83
C PHE A 141 -16.43 -0.20 -6.41
N GLY A 142 -15.93 -1.02 -5.62
CA GLY A 142 -15.76 -0.69 -4.23
C GLY A 142 -14.35 -0.89 -3.66
N TYR A 143 -14.11 -0.33 -2.51
CA TYR A 143 -12.95 -0.50 -1.62
C TYR A 143 -11.56 -0.37 -2.26
N GLU A 144 -11.47 0.32 -3.40
CA GLU A 144 -10.15 0.72 -3.87
C GLU A 144 -9.61 1.77 -2.90
N LYS A 145 -8.57 1.39 -2.18
CA LYS A 145 -8.05 2.15 -1.04
C LYS A 145 -7.56 3.55 -1.39
N SER A 146 -6.93 3.73 -2.56
CA SER A 146 -6.36 5.02 -2.94
C SER A 146 -7.44 6.06 -3.21
N ILE A 147 -8.53 5.65 -3.90
CA ILE A 147 -9.70 6.50 -4.12
C ILE A 147 -10.42 6.79 -2.79
N TYR A 148 -10.60 5.77 -1.97
CA TYR A 148 -11.22 5.95 -0.64
C TYR A 148 -10.43 6.93 0.22
N PHE A 149 -9.10 6.82 0.26
CA PHE A 149 -8.24 7.73 0.99
C PHE A 149 -8.31 9.16 0.46
N ALA A 150 -8.29 9.33 -0.87
CA ALA A 150 -8.43 10.63 -1.48
C ALA A 150 -9.76 11.30 -1.10
N CYS A 151 -10.87 10.57 -1.18
CA CYS A 151 -12.19 11.08 -0.78
C CYS A 151 -12.24 11.43 0.71
N LYS A 152 -11.70 10.58 1.59
CA LYS A 152 -11.65 10.87 3.04
C LYS A 152 -10.77 12.08 3.34
N TYR A 153 -9.62 12.20 2.67
CA TYR A 153 -8.71 13.32 2.86
C TYR A 153 -9.37 14.66 2.48
N ILE A 154 -10.04 14.71 1.32
CA ILE A 154 -10.79 15.89 0.88
C ILE A 154 -11.93 16.21 1.86
N MET A 155 -12.62 15.20 2.36
CA MET A 155 -13.75 15.37 3.28
C MET A 155 -13.35 15.74 4.72
N ALA A 156 -12.09 15.53 5.11
CA ALA A 156 -11.59 15.86 6.44
C ALA A 156 -11.65 17.38 6.70
N ASP A 157 -11.41 18.20 5.67
CA ASP A 157 -11.63 19.65 5.75
C ASP A 157 -12.73 20.07 4.77
N LYS A 158 -13.91 20.29 5.31
CA LYS A 158 -15.09 20.68 4.52
C LYS A 158 -14.93 22.02 3.78
N LYS A 159 -14.01 22.88 4.24
CA LYS A 159 -13.74 24.17 3.58
C LYS A 159 -13.17 23.99 2.19
N VAL A 160 -12.38 22.94 2.00
CA VAL A 160 -11.73 22.58 0.72
C VAL A 160 -12.77 22.39 -0.39
N LEU A 161 -13.98 21.92 -0.06
CA LEU A 161 -15.06 21.71 -1.03
C LEU A 161 -15.93 22.95 -1.25
N SER A 162 -15.69 24.08 -0.57
CA SER A 162 -16.42 25.31 -0.83
C SER A 162 -15.97 25.97 -2.12
N LYS A 163 -16.90 26.57 -2.85
CA LYS A 163 -16.59 27.30 -4.08
C LYS A 163 -15.59 28.41 -3.81
N SER A 164 -15.77 29.19 -2.73
CA SER A 164 -14.86 30.28 -2.37
C SER A 164 -13.41 29.80 -2.15
N TYR A 165 -13.21 28.62 -1.58
CA TYR A 165 -11.89 28.04 -1.41
C TYR A 165 -11.29 27.66 -2.77
N VAL A 166 -12.08 27.01 -3.61
CA VAL A 166 -11.64 26.57 -4.95
C VAL A 166 -11.35 27.75 -5.84
N ASP A 167 -12.15 28.81 -5.79
CA ASP A 167 -11.92 30.06 -6.55
C ASP A 167 -10.64 30.77 -6.08
N THR A 168 -10.28 30.64 -4.79
CA THR A 168 -9.07 31.26 -4.23
C THR A 168 -7.80 30.46 -4.53
N TYR A 169 -7.84 29.14 -4.40
CA TYR A 169 -6.67 28.27 -4.44
C TYR A 169 -6.61 27.38 -5.68
N GLY A 170 -7.70 27.27 -6.44
CA GLY A 170 -7.76 26.47 -7.65
C GLY A 170 -7.06 27.15 -8.81
N GLN A 171 -6.29 26.35 -9.55
CA GLN A 171 -5.63 26.80 -10.78
C GLN A 171 -6.46 26.38 -11.99
N LYS A 172 -6.45 27.19 -13.05
CA LYS A 172 -7.12 26.81 -14.29
C LYS A 172 -6.51 25.53 -14.86
N LEU A 173 -7.34 24.52 -15.10
CA LEU A 173 -6.91 23.28 -15.74
C LEU A 173 -6.46 23.56 -17.18
N THR A 174 -5.23 23.20 -17.50
CA THR A 174 -4.67 23.34 -18.84
C THR A 174 -4.32 21.98 -19.45
N PRO A 175 -4.24 21.85 -20.79
CA PRO A 175 -3.77 20.62 -21.42
C PRO A 175 -2.38 20.19 -20.96
N ALA A 176 -1.52 21.15 -20.59
CA ALA A 176 -0.18 20.87 -20.05
C ALA A 176 -0.27 20.15 -18.68
N ILE A 177 -1.18 20.59 -17.80
CA ILE A 177 -1.42 19.96 -16.50
C ILE A 177 -1.95 18.53 -16.70
N LEU A 178 -2.93 18.34 -17.59
CA LEU A 178 -3.42 17.00 -17.90
C LEU A 178 -2.30 16.08 -18.43
N LYS A 179 -1.41 16.60 -19.28
CA LYS A 179 -0.26 15.86 -19.79
C LYS A 179 0.78 15.52 -18.72
N SER A 180 0.90 16.32 -17.68
CA SER A 180 1.84 16.09 -16.57
C SER A 180 1.43 14.93 -15.65
N ILE A 181 0.16 14.53 -15.67
CA ILE A 181 -0.33 13.38 -14.90
C ILE A 181 0.33 12.11 -15.44
N ARG A 182 1.00 11.39 -14.55
CA ARG A 182 1.85 10.26 -14.92
C ARG A 182 1.03 9.10 -15.48
N HIS A 183 1.55 8.51 -16.53
CA HIS A 183 1.02 7.28 -17.11
C HIS A 183 1.22 6.10 -16.14
N MET A 184 0.31 5.13 -16.12
CA MET A 184 0.44 3.94 -15.28
C MET A 184 1.77 3.19 -15.52
N ASN A 185 2.23 3.13 -16.76
CA ASN A 185 3.48 2.45 -17.13
C ASN A 185 4.70 3.07 -16.46
N VAL A 186 4.71 4.40 -16.28
CA VAL A 186 5.80 5.10 -15.58
C VAL A 186 5.88 4.63 -14.12
N ILE A 187 4.73 4.53 -13.46
CA ILE A 187 4.65 4.05 -12.08
C ILE A 187 5.12 2.59 -11.96
N GLU A 188 4.76 1.75 -12.93
CA GLU A 188 5.22 0.35 -12.94
C GLU A 188 6.72 0.23 -13.16
N GLU A 189 7.30 1.06 -14.02
CA GLU A 189 8.75 1.10 -14.22
C GLU A 189 9.48 1.60 -12.98
N GLU A 190 9.00 2.67 -12.34
CA GLU A 190 9.53 3.15 -11.06
C GLU A 190 9.51 2.03 -10.02
N TYR A 191 8.39 1.34 -9.91
CA TYR A 191 8.26 0.20 -9.02
C TYR A 191 9.24 -0.93 -9.33
N LYS A 192 9.39 -1.32 -10.61
CA LYS A 192 10.33 -2.36 -11.03
C LYS A 192 11.78 -1.97 -10.72
N ARG A 193 12.13 -0.69 -10.92
CA ARG A 193 13.46 -0.14 -10.58
C ARG A 193 13.72 -0.22 -9.07
N ALA A 194 12.78 0.30 -8.26
CA ALA A 194 12.88 0.26 -6.80
C ALA A 194 12.99 -1.17 -6.25
N ASP A 195 12.19 -2.11 -6.78
CA ASP A 195 12.24 -3.51 -6.38
C ASP A 195 13.59 -4.17 -6.74
N LYS A 196 14.16 -3.83 -7.90
CA LYS A 196 15.48 -4.31 -8.32
C LYS A 196 16.58 -3.83 -7.37
N VAL A 197 16.57 -2.54 -6.99
CA VAL A 197 17.52 -1.96 -6.03
C VAL A 197 17.40 -2.67 -4.68
N ARG A 198 16.19 -2.76 -4.16
CA ARG A 198 15.91 -3.45 -2.89
C ARG A 198 16.39 -4.90 -2.86
N ARG A 199 16.15 -5.66 -3.94
CA ARG A 199 16.63 -7.05 -4.04
C ARG A 199 18.16 -7.11 -4.05
N ALA A 200 18.82 -6.15 -4.69
CA ALA A 200 20.28 -6.05 -4.67
C ALA A 200 20.80 -5.76 -3.26
N GLU A 201 20.20 -4.81 -2.54
CA GLU A 201 20.54 -4.48 -1.15
C GLU A 201 20.33 -5.65 -0.19
N LYS A 202 19.20 -6.35 -0.30
CA LYS A 202 18.92 -7.57 0.51
C LYS A 202 19.99 -8.64 0.26
N ARG A 203 20.42 -8.83 -1.01
CA ARG A 203 21.50 -9.77 -1.35
C ARG A 203 22.84 -9.32 -0.75
N ALA A 204 23.19 -8.04 -0.87
CA ALA A 204 24.42 -7.49 -0.32
C ALA A 204 24.46 -7.60 1.21
N ASN A 205 23.35 -7.30 1.89
CA ASN A 205 23.24 -7.43 3.34
C ASN A 205 23.33 -8.89 3.80
N LYS A 206 22.73 -9.83 3.05
CA LYS A 206 22.87 -11.26 3.34
C LYS A 206 24.33 -11.70 3.26
N VAL A 207 25.04 -11.31 2.22
CA VAL A 207 26.47 -11.61 2.05
C VAL A 207 27.31 -11.06 3.21
N LYS A 208 27.02 -9.81 3.66
CA LYS A 208 27.70 -9.21 4.84
C LYS A 208 27.44 -10.00 6.12
N VAL A 209 26.19 -10.41 6.34
CA VAL A 209 25.81 -11.21 7.52
C VAL A 209 26.49 -12.58 7.50
N ASP A 210 26.49 -13.24 6.34
CA ASP A 210 27.12 -14.55 6.16
C ASP A 210 28.65 -14.46 6.37
N LYS A 211 29.30 -13.40 5.87
CA LYS A 211 30.73 -13.15 6.09
C LYS A 211 31.03 -12.97 7.58
N LYS A 212 30.29 -12.08 8.27
CA LYS A 212 30.45 -11.84 9.71
C LYS A 212 30.19 -13.10 10.55
N THR A 213 29.26 -13.93 10.14
CA THR A 213 28.94 -15.21 10.79
C THR A 213 30.08 -16.22 10.60
N LYS A 214 30.70 -16.26 9.41
CA LYS A 214 31.88 -17.13 9.15
C LYS A 214 33.09 -16.66 9.94
N GLU A 215 33.36 -15.36 10.01
CA GLU A 215 34.43 -14.80 10.81
C GLU A 215 34.27 -15.14 12.30
N ARG A 216 33.10 -14.92 12.89
CA ARG A 216 32.81 -15.32 14.29
C ARG A 216 32.98 -16.80 14.54
N LYS A 217 32.54 -17.68 13.60
CA LYS A 217 32.75 -19.13 13.72
C LYS A 217 34.23 -19.49 13.68
N SER A 218 35.02 -18.83 12.84
CA SER A 218 36.48 -19.09 12.76
C SER A 218 37.20 -18.63 14.03
N GLU A 219 36.81 -17.47 14.61
CA GLU A 219 37.35 -16.98 15.89
C GLU A 219 37.05 -17.94 17.04
N VAL A 220 35.80 -18.38 17.17
CA VAL A 220 35.39 -19.37 18.19
C VAL A 220 36.16 -20.67 18.03
N LEU A 221 36.37 -21.13 16.80
CA LEU A 221 37.09 -22.36 16.52
C LEU A 221 38.59 -22.26 16.86
N SER A 222 39.20 -21.08 16.60
CA SER A 222 40.61 -20.81 16.97
C SER A 222 40.76 -20.80 18.51
N GLN A 223 39.90 -20.08 19.23
CA GLN A 223 39.91 -20.04 20.69
C GLN A 223 39.72 -21.42 21.30
N TYR A 224 38.84 -22.25 20.71
CA TYR A 224 38.65 -23.63 21.15
C TYR A 224 39.93 -24.48 20.95
N LYS A 225 40.59 -24.36 19.81
CA LYS A 225 41.83 -25.07 19.52
C LYS A 225 42.97 -24.67 20.47
N ASP A 226 43.06 -23.38 20.79
CA ASP A 226 44.09 -22.86 21.70
C ASP A 226 43.80 -23.29 23.16
N GLY A 227 42.54 -23.27 23.57
CA GLY A 227 42.12 -23.80 24.88
C GLY A 227 42.38 -25.31 25.05
N VAL A 228 42.19 -26.09 24.00
CA VAL A 228 42.53 -27.52 24.01
C VAL A 228 44.03 -27.75 24.10
N LYS A 229 44.85 -26.96 23.41
CA LYS A 229 46.33 -27.05 23.51
C LYS A 229 46.83 -26.72 24.94
N GLN A 230 46.24 -25.73 25.60
CA GLN A 230 46.60 -25.38 26.96
C GLN A 230 46.21 -26.49 27.96
N ASN A 231 45.03 -27.10 27.82
CA ASN A 231 44.61 -28.19 28.68
C ASN A 231 45.44 -29.46 28.46
N VAL A 232 45.90 -29.79 27.27
CA VAL A 232 46.78 -30.90 27.01
C VAL A 232 48.14 -30.74 27.67
N ASN A 233 48.64 -29.50 27.77
CA ASN A 233 49.92 -29.22 28.44
C ASN A 233 49.82 -29.25 29.96
N THR A 234 48.65 -28.97 30.53
CA THR A 234 48.43 -29.09 32.01
C THR A 234 48.15 -30.51 32.48
N VAL A 235 47.50 -31.33 31.65
CA VAL A 235 47.21 -32.74 31.99
C VAL A 235 48.46 -33.64 32.07
N LYS A 236 49.57 -33.27 31.37
CA LYS A 236 50.83 -34.02 31.46
C LYS A 236 51.54 -33.93 32.84
N LYS A 237 51.09 -33.11 33.76
CA LYS A 237 51.70 -32.91 35.08
C LYS A 237 50.91 -33.50 36.26
N THR A 238 49.74 -34.13 36.05
CA THR A 238 48.93 -34.70 37.12
C THR A 238 48.89 -36.22 37.02
N LYS A 239 49.23 -36.89 38.15
CA LYS A 239 49.16 -38.36 38.34
C LYS A 239 47.71 -38.83 38.17
N PRO A 240 47.46 -40.07 37.67
CA PRO A 240 46.12 -40.56 37.40
C PRO A 240 45.29 -40.71 38.67
N ILE A 241 44.22 -39.97 38.80
CA ILE A 241 43.20 -40.11 39.84
C ILE A 241 42.24 -41.19 39.35
N LYS A 242 42.18 -42.32 40.07
CA LYS A 242 41.14 -43.35 39.89
C LYS A 242 39.81 -42.78 40.34
N SER A 243 38.89 -42.50 39.46
CA SER A 243 37.51 -42.16 39.84
C SER A 243 36.52 -43.08 39.15
N ASN A 244 36.00 -44.01 39.93
CA ASN A 244 34.77 -44.73 39.67
C ASN A 244 33.59 -43.80 40.00
N LYS A 245 33.07 -43.07 39.04
CA LYS A 245 31.73 -42.47 39.14
C LYS A 245 30.95 -42.79 37.88
N LYS A 246 29.92 -43.66 38.07
CA LYS A 246 28.90 -43.93 37.04
C LYS A 246 28.21 -42.62 36.67
N ILE A 247 28.33 -42.21 35.40
CA ILE A 247 27.61 -41.08 34.82
C ILE A 247 26.15 -41.54 34.63
N GLN A 248 25.23 -40.91 35.32
CA GLN A 248 23.80 -41.09 35.07
C GLN A 248 23.40 -40.35 33.78
N PRO A 249 22.52 -40.96 32.95
CA PRO A 249 22.09 -40.34 31.70
C PRO A 249 21.24 -39.08 31.97
N ILE A 250 21.60 -37.96 31.32
CA ILE A 250 20.87 -36.71 31.38
C ILE A 250 19.48 -36.91 30.75
N LYS A 251 18.43 -36.77 31.56
CA LYS A 251 17.04 -36.77 31.07
C LYS A 251 16.83 -35.65 30.09
N LYS A 252 16.54 -35.97 28.82
CA LYS A 252 16.15 -35.00 27.77
C LYS A 252 14.87 -34.29 28.24
N LYS A 253 14.95 -32.97 28.50
CA LYS A 253 13.78 -32.11 28.68
C LYS A 253 12.98 -32.11 27.39
N LYS A 254 11.74 -32.61 27.42
CA LYS A 254 10.77 -32.46 26.33
C LYS A 254 10.36 -30.99 26.27
N TRP A 255 10.60 -30.31 25.12
CA TRP A 255 10.06 -29.00 24.84
C TRP A 255 8.54 -29.08 24.64
N PRO A 256 7.75 -28.13 25.13
CA PRO A 256 6.32 -28.14 24.89
C PRO A 256 6.04 -27.96 23.39
N VAL A 257 5.26 -28.87 22.84
CA VAL A 257 4.77 -28.80 21.45
C VAL A 257 3.83 -27.62 21.34
N CYS A 258 4.23 -26.63 20.56
CA CYS A 258 3.38 -25.49 20.23
C CYS A 258 2.17 -26.03 19.43
N LYS A 259 0.98 -25.97 20.03
CA LYS A 259 -0.27 -26.35 19.35
C LYS A 259 -0.45 -25.48 18.12
N LYS A 260 -0.37 -26.07 16.94
CA LYS A 260 -0.76 -25.45 15.68
C LYS A 260 -2.23 -25.06 15.79
N VAL A 261 -2.52 -23.76 15.75
CA VAL A 261 -3.87 -23.25 15.52
C VAL A 261 -4.18 -23.53 14.06
N ILE A 262 -5.03 -24.51 13.81
CA ILE A 262 -5.58 -24.81 12.50
C ILE A 262 -6.69 -23.79 12.24
N PHE A 263 -6.42 -22.82 11.38
CA PHE A 263 -7.49 -22.01 10.80
C PHE A 263 -8.20 -22.87 9.75
N GLN A 264 -9.37 -23.36 10.11
CA GLN A 264 -10.32 -23.91 9.15
C GLN A 264 -10.87 -22.78 8.29
N LEU A 265 -10.45 -22.74 7.03
CA LEU A 265 -11.10 -21.97 5.99
C LEU A 265 -12.46 -22.63 5.70
N TYR A 266 -13.54 -22.00 6.13
CA TYR A 266 -14.86 -22.27 5.61
C TYR A 266 -14.95 -21.61 4.21
N ILE A 267 -15.00 -22.43 3.20
CA ILE A 267 -15.46 -22.09 1.85
C ILE A 267 -16.98 -22.27 1.88
N ILE A 268 -17.70 -21.18 1.74
CA ILE A 268 -19.05 -21.15 1.18
C ILE A 268 -19.11 -19.94 0.24
#